data_90619453f605f8958d9db4dfac5f47e4
#
_entry.id   90619453f605f8958d9db4dfac5f47e4
#
_cell.length_a   1.000
_cell.length_b   1.000
_cell.length_c   1.000
_cell.angle_alpha   90.00
_cell.angle_beta   90.00
_cell.angle_gamma   90.00
#
_symmetry.space_group_name_H-M   'P 1'
#
loop_
_entity.id
_entity.type
_entity.pdbx_description
1 polymer ?
#
loop_
_entity_poly.entity_id
_entity_poly.type
_entity_poly.pdbx_seq_one_letter_code
_entity_poly.pdbx_strand_id
1 'polypeptide(L)'
;MWERTLDYLFNQRPAFEREGANGYKPGLDTSIALSKLYKDPHHRYRIIHIAGTNGKGSTAHMLASCLQSCGYKVGLFTSPHLVDFRERIRVDGRMISRNYVMQWVADYQKRAVDGIEPSFFEIVSTMAFDYFAWRNVNVAVVETGLGGRLDSTNIITPELSIITNIGLEHQQFLGNTLEEITREKAGIIKHGVPVVVGRADGVVREVLEAEAQRMYADIGFAQDKPEVITAKHVGDVLRLTTNSYGTIDCELTGDYQVENVNTVLCALNVLRRFKYRIKMDALRDGFAHVVENTGLMGRWMKLGDNPLVICDSAHNVPGFKQVIRQVKLQRRKKIHMVLGFMADKDVAGMMEMFPLDAKFYFTQAGTSRSMTAKKALETATQAGIKNTQAYDNVVMALEAARAAADEKDLIYVGGSMYVLAELLKSLGYGDKQD
;
A
#
# COMPACT_ATOMS: atom_id res chain seq x y z
N MET A 1 -9.10 2.76 -27.98
CA MET A 1 -8.52 1.43 -27.70
C MET A 1 -8.20 1.28 -26.21
N TRP A 2 -7.54 2.25 -25.59
CA TRP A 2 -7.23 2.25 -24.15
C TRP A 2 -8.47 2.05 -23.27
N GLU A 3 -9.53 2.85 -23.47
CA GLU A 3 -10.78 2.74 -22.70
C GLU A 3 -11.44 1.34 -22.81
N ARG A 4 -11.39 0.72 -23.98
CA ARG A 4 -11.89 -0.65 -24.17
C ARG A 4 -11.05 -1.68 -23.40
N THR A 5 -9.74 -1.46 -23.32
CA THR A 5 -8.84 -2.33 -22.54
C THR A 5 -9.12 -2.20 -21.05
N LEU A 6 -9.33 -0.99 -20.54
CA LEU A 6 -9.74 -0.76 -19.17
C LEU A 6 -11.11 -1.36 -18.87
N ASP A 7 -12.09 -1.17 -19.78
CA ASP A 7 -13.42 -1.77 -19.64
C ASP A 7 -13.34 -3.29 -19.55
N TYR A 8 -12.51 -3.93 -20.40
CA TYR A 8 -12.27 -5.38 -20.32
C TYR A 8 -11.70 -5.81 -18.97
N LEU A 9 -10.70 -5.10 -18.48
CA LEU A 9 -10.03 -5.45 -17.21
C LEU A 9 -10.95 -5.23 -16.01
N PHE A 10 -11.64 -4.09 -15.96
CA PHE A 10 -12.40 -3.68 -14.77
C PHE A 10 -13.85 -4.14 -14.75
N ASN A 11 -14.52 -4.20 -15.93
CA ASN A 11 -15.95 -4.45 -15.99
C ASN A 11 -16.32 -5.86 -16.47
N GLN A 12 -15.44 -6.51 -17.24
CA GLN A 12 -15.71 -7.84 -17.78
C GLN A 12 -15.02 -8.96 -16.99
N ARG A 13 -14.32 -8.62 -15.91
CA ARG A 13 -13.66 -9.61 -15.03
C ARG A 13 -14.10 -9.41 -13.58
N PRO A 14 -14.21 -10.51 -12.79
CA PRO A 14 -14.47 -10.38 -11.35
C PRO A 14 -13.37 -9.53 -10.69
N ALA A 15 -13.78 -8.49 -9.98
CA ALA A 15 -12.85 -7.56 -9.34
C ALA A 15 -13.28 -7.27 -7.90
N PHE A 16 -12.43 -7.65 -6.94
CA PHE A 16 -12.70 -7.38 -5.52
C PHE A 16 -12.97 -5.91 -5.23
N GLU A 17 -12.24 -5.00 -5.87
CA GLU A 17 -12.39 -3.56 -5.67
C GLU A 17 -13.77 -3.03 -6.07
N ARG A 18 -14.43 -3.66 -7.04
CA ARG A 18 -15.77 -3.32 -7.50
C ARG A 18 -16.87 -4.10 -6.77
N GLU A 19 -16.68 -5.41 -6.63
CA GLU A 19 -17.72 -6.36 -6.22
C GLU A 19 -17.59 -6.82 -4.76
N GLY A 20 -16.50 -6.41 -4.09
CA GLY A 20 -16.24 -6.88 -2.73
C GLY A 20 -16.13 -8.40 -2.68
N ALA A 21 -16.92 -9.03 -1.79
CA ALA A 21 -16.90 -10.48 -1.58
C ALA A 21 -17.13 -11.29 -2.86
N ASN A 22 -18.03 -10.83 -3.72
CA ASN A 22 -18.42 -11.54 -4.94
C ASN A 22 -17.30 -11.57 -5.99
N GLY A 23 -16.37 -10.61 -5.93
CA GLY A 23 -15.20 -10.55 -6.82
C GLY A 23 -13.96 -11.27 -6.28
N TYR A 24 -14.02 -11.84 -5.09
CA TYR A 24 -12.90 -12.60 -4.52
C TYR A 24 -12.91 -14.05 -5.01
N LYS A 25 -11.82 -14.46 -5.63
CA LYS A 25 -11.62 -15.82 -6.13
C LYS A 25 -10.42 -16.46 -5.43
N PRO A 26 -10.64 -17.25 -4.37
CA PRO A 26 -9.54 -17.90 -3.66
C PRO A 26 -8.98 -19.07 -4.47
N GLY A 27 -7.66 -19.23 -4.45
CA GLY A 27 -6.96 -20.32 -5.12
C GLY A 27 -5.83 -19.83 -6.01
N LEU A 28 -4.90 -20.73 -6.32
CA LEU A 28 -3.74 -20.41 -7.15
C LEU A 28 -3.79 -21.06 -8.54
N ASP A 29 -4.73 -21.96 -8.78
CA ASP A 29 -4.77 -22.77 -10.01
C ASP A 29 -4.85 -21.89 -11.27
N THR A 30 -5.71 -20.89 -11.25
CA THR A 30 -5.84 -19.92 -12.36
C THR A 30 -4.57 -19.11 -12.55
N SER A 31 -3.96 -18.61 -11.46
CA SER A 31 -2.70 -17.85 -11.51
C SER A 31 -1.55 -18.71 -12.04
N ILE A 32 -1.47 -19.98 -11.63
CA ILE A 32 -0.49 -20.96 -12.13
C ILE A 32 -0.71 -21.22 -13.62
N ALA A 33 -1.96 -21.44 -14.05
CA ALA A 33 -2.29 -21.68 -15.44
C ALA A 33 -1.94 -20.47 -16.33
N LEU A 34 -2.26 -19.25 -15.87
CA LEU A 34 -1.87 -18.01 -16.56
C LEU A 34 -0.35 -17.86 -16.64
N SER A 35 0.36 -18.11 -15.55
CA SER A 35 1.82 -18.03 -15.52
C SER A 35 2.45 -18.98 -16.56
N LYS A 36 1.97 -20.23 -16.62
CA LYS A 36 2.42 -21.22 -17.62
C LYS A 36 2.15 -20.76 -19.06
N LEU A 37 0.99 -20.11 -19.31
CA LEU A 37 0.65 -19.56 -20.63
C LEU A 37 1.69 -18.56 -21.11
N TYR A 38 2.32 -17.84 -20.18
CA TYR A 38 3.40 -16.88 -20.42
C TYR A 38 4.79 -17.43 -20.07
N LYS A 39 4.95 -18.78 -19.96
CA LYS A 39 6.22 -19.49 -19.74
C LYS A 39 6.89 -19.13 -18.42
N ASP A 40 6.11 -19.02 -17.36
CA ASP A 40 6.54 -18.76 -15.97
C ASP A 40 7.56 -17.61 -15.87
N PRO A 41 7.16 -16.39 -16.28
CA PRO A 41 8.09 -15.26 -16.43
C PRO A 41 8.76 -14.85 -15.12
N HIS A 42 8.14 -15.12 -13.98
CA HIS A 42 8.64 -14.84 -12.64
C HIS A 42 9.92 -15.61 -12.27
N HIS A 43 10.31 -16.64 -13.00
CA HIS A 43 11.57 -17.37 -12.81
C HIS A 43 12.80 -16.68 -13.41
N ARG A 44 12.63 -15.55 -14.13
CA ARG A 44 13.73 -14.90 -14.89
C ARG A 44 14.47 -13.81 -14.12
N TYR A 45 14.02 -13.47 -12.91
CA TYR A 45 14.57 -12.41 -12.07
C TYR A 45 14.38 -12.74 -10.59
N ARG A 46 15.11 -12.04 -9.74
CA ARG A 46 14.98 -12.18 -8.29
C ARG A 46 13.70 -11.52 -7.79
N ILE A 47 13.14 -12.03 -6.70
CA ILE A 47 11.88 -11.48 -6.17
C ILE A 47 11.98 -11.29 -4.65
N ILE A 48 11.39 -10.20 -4.16
CA ILE A 48 11.13 -9.94 -2.76
C ILE A 48 9.61 -9.84 -2.61
N HIS A 49 9.02 -10.64 -1.74
CA HIS A 49 7.57 -10.74 -1.57
C HIS A 49 7.13 -10.09 -0.26
N ILE A 50 6.11 -9.23 -0.30
CA ILE A 50 5.69 -8.43 0.86
C ILE A 50 4.21 -8.65 1.15
N ALA A 51 3.90 -9.11 2.38
CA ALA A 51 2.55 -9.19 2.93
C ALA A 51 2.43 -8.35 4.21
N GLY A 52 1.23 -8.24 4.74
CA GLY A 52 0.94 -7.53 5.99
C GLY A 52 -0.42 -6.85 5.96
N THR A 53 -0.80 -6.24 7.07
CA THR A 53 -2.02 -5.43 7.15
C THR A 53 -1.73 -4.00 6.67
N ASN A 54 -0.96 -3.24 7.38
CA ASN A 54 -0.58 -1.88 7.03
C ASN A 54 0.92 -1.81 6.67
N GLY A 55 1.30 -0.79 5.90
CA GLY A 55 2.70 -0.53 5.56
C GLY A 55 3.27 -1.29 4.37
N LYS A 56 2.57 -2.27 3.78
CA LYS A 56 3.04 -3.03 2.62
C LYS A 56 3.57 -2.14 1.49
N GLY A 57 2.71 -1.26 0.97
CA GLY A 57 3.07 -0.36 -0.13
C GLY A 57 4.22 0.57 0.23
N SER A 58 4.23 1.19 1.43
CA SER A 58 5.36 2.04 1.88
C SER A 58 6.66 1.24 1.94
N THR A 59 6.64 0.04 2.52
CA THR A 59 7.80 -0.86 2.60
C THR A 59 8.28 -1.25 1.20
N ALA A 60 7.36 -1.58 0.29
CA ALA A 60 7.68 -1.93 -1.09
C ALA A 60 8.34 -0.77 -1.86
N HIS A 61 7.77 0.43 -1.76
CA HIS A 61 8.32 1.62 -2.41
C HIS A 61 9.68 2.04 -1.84
N MET A 62 9.85 2.07 -0.52
CA MET A 62 11.14 2.38 0.10
C MET A 62 12.21 1.38 -0.29
N LEU A 63 11.88 0.07 -0.27
CA LEU A 63 12.83 -0.96 -0.67
C LEU A 63 13.19 -0.86 -2.16
N ALA A 64 12.19 -0.63 -3.03
CA ALA A 64 12.41 -0.43 -4.46
C ALA A 64 13.29 0.79 -4.72
N SER A 65 13.02 1.93 -4.07
CA SER A 65 13.82 3.15 -4.18
C SER A 65 15.27 2.92 -3.77
N CYS A 66 15.51 2.29 -2.62
CA CYS A 66 16.87 1.96 -2.16
C CYS A 66 17.62 1.04 -3.13
N LEU A 67 16.95 0.04 -3.70
CA LEU A 67 17.55 -0.86 -4.67
C LEU A 67 17.85 -0.16 -6.01
N GLN A 68 16.93 0.72 -6.48
CA GLN A 68 17.18 1.56 -7.66
C GLN A 68 18.40 2.46 -7.49
N SER A 69 18.50 3.19 -6.38
CA SER A 69 19.66 4.03 -6.07
C SER A 69 20.94 3.21 -5.95
N CYS A 70 20.87 1.93 -5.55
CA CYS A 70 22.01 1.01 -5.58
C CYS A 70 22.38 0.51 -7.00
N GLY A 71 21.66 0.94 -8.04
CA GLY A 71 21.93 0.62 -9.44
C GLY A 71 21.27 -0.67 -9.94
N TYR A 72 20.30 -1.23 -9.20
CA TYR A 72 19.49 -2.34 -9.69
C TYR A 72 18.36 -1.82 -10.57
N LYS A 73 18.03 -2.58 -11.61
CA LYS A 73 16.81 -2.39 -12.38
C LYS A 73 15.67 -3.08 -11.64
N VAL A 74 14.75 -2.29 -11.11
CA VAL A 74 13.75 -2.77 -10.15
C VAL A 74 12.36 -2.78 -10.75
N GLY A 75 11.71 -3.95 -10.74
CA GLY A 75 10.26 -4.08 -10.91
C GLY A 75 9.54 -3.83 -9.59
N LEU A 76 8.43 -3.12 -9.62
CA LEU A 76 7.61 -2.85 -8.44
C LEU A 76 6.15 -3.17 -8.77
N PHE A 77 5.57 -4.11 -8.03
CA PHE A 77 4.15 -4.44 -8.07
C PHE A 77 3.48 -4.08 -6.77
N THR A 78 2.48 -3.19 -6.81
CA THR A 78 1.75 -2.70 -5.64
C THR A 78 0.25 -2.62 -5.89
N SER A 79 -0.56 -2.64 -4.84
CA SER A 79 -2.01 -2.52 -4.94
C SER A 79 -2.65 -1.95 -3.67
N PRO A 80 -3.83 -1.33 -3.82
CA PRO A 80 -4.43 -0.87 -5.05
C PRO A 80 -3.73 0.39 -5.60
N HIS A 81 -4.06 0.81 -6.83
CA HIS A 81 -3.67 2.13 -7.36
C HIS A 81 -4.54 3.25 -6.78
N LEU A 82 -4.08 4.47 -6.87
CA LEU A 82 -4.87 5.66 -6.52
C LEU A 82 -5.55 6.28 -7.75
N VAL A 83 -4.81 6.73 -8.73
CA VAL A 83 -5.34 7.51 -9.85
C VAL A 83 -5.31 6.74 -11.17
N ASP A 84 -4.18 6.11 -11.50
CA ASP A 84 -3.97 5.38 -12.75
C ASP A 84 -3.69 3.91 -12.48
N PHE A 85 -4.39 3.03 -13.16
CA PHE A 85 -4.18 1.58 -13.12
C PHE A 85 -2.71 1.18 -13.24
N ARG A 86 -1.95 1.89 -14.08
CA ARG A 86 -0.54 1.63 -14.37
C ARG A 86 0.38 1.82 -13.16
N GLU A 87 -0.08 2.50 -12.11
CA GLU A 87 0.66 2.65 -10.84
C GLU A 87 1.02 1.29 -10.23
N ARG A 88 0.19 0.26 -10.48
CA ARG A 88 0.39 -1.09 -9.96
C ARG A 88 1.65 -1.77 -10.49
N ILE A 89 2.14 -1.36 -11.66
CA ILE A 89 3.24 -2.03 -12.37
C ILE A 89 4.25 -0.97 -12.80
N ARG A 90 5.40 -0.94 -12.14
CA ARG A 90 6.46 0.02 -12.44
C ARG A 90 7.79 -0.68 -12.67
N VAL A 91 8.64 -0.10 -13.50
CA VAL A 91 10.06 -0.46 -13.64
C VAL A 91 10.87 0.81 -13.54
N ASP A 92 11.79 0.88 -12.57
CA ASP A 92 12.60 2.05 -12.25
C ASP A 92 11.72 3.32 -12.12
N GLY A 93 10.64 3.22 -11.32
CA GLY A 93 9.67 4.27 -11.05
C GLY A 93 8.71 4.57 -12.19
N ARG A 94 8.99 4.16 -13.41
CA ARG A 94 8.12 4.43 -14.58
C ARG A 94 7.01 3.41 -14.65
N MET A 95 5.78 3.89 -14.78
CA MET A 95 4.60 3.05 -14.97
C MET A 95 4.71 2.24 -16.27
N ILE A 96 4.11 1.05 -16.29
CA ILE A 96 3.88 0.27 -17.51
C ILE A 96 3.19 1.14 -18.57
N SER A 97 3.64 1.09 -19.83
CA SER A 97 3.06 1.90 -20.88
C SER A 97 1.65 1.42 -21.26
N ARG A 98 0.77 2.34 -21.63
CA ARG A 98 -0.58 2.01 -22.16
C ARG A 98 -0.48 1.04 -23.33
N ASN A 99 0.51 1.23 -24.16
CA ASN A 99 0.72 0.40 -25.36
C ASN A 99 1.03 -1.06 -24.99
N TYR A 100 1.89 -1.28 -24.00
CA TYR A 100 2.20 -2.63 -23.51
C TYR A 100 0.95 -3.29 -22.92
N VAL A 101 0.20 -2.58 -22.07
CA VAL A 101 -1.05 -3.10 -21.48
C VAL A 101 -2.06 -3.52 -22.57
N MET A 102 -2.27 -2.65 -23.56
CA MET A 102 -3.20 -2.94 -24.68
C MET A 102 -2.75 -4.16 -25.50
N GLN A 103 -1.47 -4.25 -25.81
CA GLN A 103 -0.91 -5.38 -26.57
C GLN A 103 -0.99 -6.68 -25.77
N TRP A 104 -0.66 -6.63 -24.48
CA TRP A 104 -0.72 -7.79 -23.60
C TRP A 104 -2.16 -8.32 -23.44
N VAL A 105 -3.14 -7.44 -23.22
CA VAL A 105 -4.56 -7.82 -23.11
C VAL A 105 -5.06 -8.41 -24.44
N ALA A 106 -4.68 -7.82 -25.57
CA ALA A 106 -5.06 -8.35 -26.89
C ALA A 106 -4.42 -9.74 -27.17
N ASP A 107 -3.17 -9.94 -26.74
CA ASP A 107 -2.50 -11.26 -26.82
C ASP A 107 -3.15 -12.28 -25.88
N TYR A 108 -3.45 -11.89 -24.64
CA TYR A 108 -4.17 -12.72 -23.69
C TYR A 108 -5.53 -13.20 -24.24
N GLN A 109 -6.32 -12.28 -24.82
CA GLN A 109 -7.62 -12.63 -25.40
C GLN A 109 -7.52 -13.67 -26.55
N LYS A 110 -6.43 -13.65 -27.32
CA LYS A 110 -6.15 -14.66 -28.36
C LYS A 110 -5.71 -16.00 -27.82
N ARG A 111 -5.03 -15.99 -26.66
CA ARG A 111 -4.50 -17.20 -25.99
C ARG A 111 -5.46 -17.78 -24.96
N ALA A 112 -6.56 -17.08 -24.68
CA ALA A 112 -7.52 -17.51 -23.66
C ALA A 112 -7.92 -18.98 -23.88
N VAL A 113 -7.77 -19.75 -22.82
CA VAL A 113 -8.08 -21.19 -22.81
C VAL A 113 -9.45 -21.36 -22.19
N ASP A 114 -10.30 -22.16 -22.85
CA ASP A 114 -11.62 -22.48 -22.32
C ASP A 114 -11.51 -23.08 -20.90
N GLY A 115 -12.37 -22.62 -20.00
CA GLY A 115 -12.39 -23.05 -18.60
C GLY A 115 -11.44 -22.28 -17.66
N ILE A 116 -10.62 -21.34 -18.16
CA ILE A 116 -9.79 -20.45 -17.35
C ILE A 116 -10.42 -19.06 -17.34
N GLU A 117 -11.11 -18.73 -16.26
CA GLU A 117 -11.73 -17.43 -16.05
C GLU A 117 -11.01 -16.63 -14.95
N PRO A 118 -9.94 -15.90 -15.26
CA PRO A 118 -9.20 -15.17 -14.25
C PRO A 118 -9.96 -13.93 -13.78
N SER A 119 -9.74 -13.62 -12.50
CA SER A 119 -10.09 -12.34 -11.92
C SER A 119 -9.20 -11.21 -12.47
N PHE A 120 -9.64 -9.97 -12.27
CA PHE A 120 -8.83 -8.79 -12.55
C PHE A 120 -7.43 -8.87 -11.94
N PHE A 121 -7.33 -9.26 -10.66
CA PHE A 121 -6.05 -9.28 -9.97
C PHE A 121 -5.11 -10.38 -10.48
N GLU A 122 -5.62 -11.54 -10.85
CA GLU A 122 -4.83 -12.63 -11.47
C GLU A 122 -4.28 -12.22 -12.84
N ILE A 123 -5.06 -11.51 -13.65
CA ILE A 123 -4.58 -10.94 -14.93
C ILE A 123 -3.46 -9.93 -14.69
N VAL A 124 -3.69 -9.00 -13.77
CA VAL A 124 -2.76 -7.88 -13.53
C VAL A 124 -1.44 -8.35 -12.91
N SER A 125 -1.48 -9.32 -12.00
CA SER A 125 -0.26 -9.91 -11.42
C SER A 125 0.55 -10.68 -12.46
N THR A 126 -0.12 -11.45 -13.34
CA THR A 126 0.56 -12.15 -14.44
C THR A 126 1.15 -11.18 -15.46
N MET A 127 0.42 -10.11 -15.81
CA MET A 127 0.94 -9.02 -16.68
C MET A 127 2.17 -8.36 -16.06
N ALA A 128 2.17 -8.14 -14.74
CA ALA A 128 3.33 -7.57 -14.05
C ALA A 128 4.55 -8.49 -14.15
N PHE A 129 4.38 -9.78 -13.90
CA PHE A 129 5.46 -10.74 -14.00
C PHE A 129 6.04 -10.83 -15.42
N ASP A 130 5.18 -10.84 -16.43
CA ASP A 130 5.62 -10.85 -17.84
C ASP A 130 6.33 -9.53 -18.22
N TYR A 131 5.78 -8.39 -17.78
CA TYR A 131 6.41 -7.09 -18.02
C TYR A 131 7.79 -6.97 -17.39
N PHE A 132 7.97 -7.46 -16.17
CA PHE A 132 9.27 -7.46 -15.49
C PHE A 132 10.29 -8.33 -16.22
N ALA A 133 9.87 -9.51 -16.71
CA ALA A 133 10.73 -10.36 -17.54
C ALA A 133 11.10 -9.69 -18.87
N TRP A 134 10.12 -9.08 -19.55
CA TRP A 134 10.33 -8.34 -20.80
C TRP A 134 11.28 -7.17 -20.60
N ARG A 135 11.18 -6.46 -19.48
CA ARG A 135 12.06 -5.33 -19.13
C ARG A 135 13.44 -5.78 -18.62
N ASN A 136 13.68 -7.09 -18.45
CA ASN A 136 14.92 -7.64 -17.88
C ASN A 136 15.28 -6.97 -16.55
N VAL A 137 14.35 -6.96 -15.58
CA VAL A 137 14.62 -6.42 -14.24
C VAL A 137 15.63 -7.31 -13.50
N ASN A 138 16.43 -6.74 -12.61
CA ASN A 138 17.35 -7.50 -11.76
C ASN A 138 16.60 -8.13 -10.59
N VAL A 139 15.63 -7.38 -10.04
CA VAL A 139 14.82 -7.76 -8.89
C VAL A 139 13.44 -7.14 -9.00
N ALA A 140 12.41 -7.89 -8.61
CA ALA A 140 11.06 -7.37 -8.43
C ALA A 140 10.68 -7.33 -6.95
N VAL A 141 10.11 -6.23 -6.51
CA VAL A 141 9.46 -6.08 -5.21
C VAL A 141 7.96 -6.24 -5.44
N VAL A 142 7.37 -7.26 -4.85
CA VAL A 142 5.99 -7.69 -5.12
C VAL A 142 5.17 -7.62 -3.84
N GLU A 143 4.16 -6.76 -3.81
CA GLU A 143 3.17 -6.67 -2.75
C GLU A 143 2.01 -7.63 -2.99
N THR A 144 1.56 -8.35 -1.95
CA THR A 144 0.31 -9.14 -2.01
C THR A 144 -0.92 -8.23 -2.09
N GLY A 145 -1.94 -8.64 -2.82
CA GLY A 145 -3.20 -7.93 -2.88
C GLY A 145 -4.04 -8.13 -1.63
N LEU A 146 -4.30 -9.40 -1.27
CA LEU A 146 -5.13 -9.79 -0.14
C LEU A 146 -4.59 -11.05 0.54
N GLY A 147 -4.37 -10.98 1.85
CA GLY A 147 -3.86 -12.12 2.62
C GLY A 147 -2.42 -12.46 2.28
N GLY A 148 -2.18 -13.62 1.72
CA GLY A 148 -0.87 -14.13 1.30
C GLY A 148 -0.99 -15.53 0.72
N ARG A 149 -1.47 -16.52 1.48
CA ARG A 149 -1.50 -17.95 1.11
C ARG A 149 -2.18 -18.22 -0.24
N LEU A 150 -3.32 -17.60 -0.48
CA LEU A 150 -4.13 -17.74 -1.69
C LEU A 150 -4.11 -16.49 -2.59
N ASP A 151 -3.19 -15.56 -2.31
CA ASP A 151 -2.99 -14.39 -3.17
C ASP A 151 -2.38 -14.79 -4.52
N SER A 152 -2.86 -14.22 -5.61
CA SER A 152 -2.38 -14.58 -6.96
C SER A 152 -0.89 -14.32 -7.18
N THR A 153 -0.28 -13.46 -6.35
CA THR A 153 1.17 -13.27 -6.39
C THR A 153 1.94 -14.42 -5.76
N ASN A 154 1.29 -15.28 -4.95
CA ASN A 154 1.96 -16.32 -4.16
C ASN A 154 2.39 -17.57 -4.94
N ILE A 155 2.31 -17.54 -6.26
CA ILE A 155 2.90 -18.56 -7.15
C ILE A 155 4.43 -18.46 -7.22
N ILE A 156 5.03 -17.39 -6.69
CA ILE A 156 6.46 -17.09 -6.72
C ILE A 156 7.22 -17.78 -5.57
N THR A 157 8.53 -17.97 -5.78
CA THR A 157 9.49 -18.32 -4.73
C THR A 157 10.48 -17.15 -4.60
N PRO A 158 10.33 -16.29 -3.59
CA PRO A 158 11.18 -15.11 -3.43
C PRO A 158 12.54 -15.45 -2.81
N GLU A 159 13.52 -14.53 -2.89
CA GLU A 159 14.76 -14.61 -2.10
C GLU A 159 14.58 -14.11 -0.66
N LEU A 160 13.53 -13.31 -0.42
CA LEU A 160 13.17 -12.78 0.89
C LEU A 160 11.65 -12.57 0.95
N SER A 161 11.03 -13.05 2.01
CA SER A 161 9.65 -12.69 2.37
C SER A 161 9.67 -11.60 3.45
N ILE A 162 8.75 -10.64 3.36
CA ILE A 162 8.58 -9.57 4.36
C ILE A 162 7.12 -9.56 4.81
N ILE A 163 6.90 -9.55 6.13
CA ILE A 163 5.57 -9.35 6.72
C ILE A 163 5.62 -8.09 7.57
N THR A 164 4.92 -7.03 7.17
CA THR A 164 5.05 -5.72 7.85
C THR A 164 4.47 -5.74 9.25
N ASN A 165 3.20 -6.06 9.37
CA ASN A 165 2.46 -6.25 10.64
C ASN A 165 1.17 -6.99 10.36
N ILE A 166 0.52 -7.44 11.44
CA ILE A 166 -0.79 -8.12 11.38
C ILE A 166 -1.78 -7.34 12.24
N GLY A 167 -2.97 -7.12 11.70
CA GLY A 167 -4.10 -6.51 12.39
C GLY A 167 -5.41 -7.03 11.83
N LEU A 168 -6.50 -6.80 12.53
CA LEU A 168 -7.84 -7.19 12.09
C LEU A 168 -8.23 -6.36 10.85
N GLU A 169 -8.33 -7.04 9.72
CA GLU A 169 -8.82 -6.49 8.45
C GLU A 169 -9.37 -7.61 7.57
N HIS A 170 -10.23 -7.26 6.62
CA HIS A 170 -10.77 -8.23 5.65
C HIS A 170 -11.29 -9.52 6.30
N GLN A 171 -11.93 -9.42 7.48
CA GLN A 171 -12.34 -10.55 8.31
C GLN A 171 -13.24 -11.54 7.56
N GLN A 172 -14.09 -11.06 6.67
CA GLN A 172 -14.95 -11.90 5.81
C GLN A 172 -14.17 -12.84 4.86
N PHE A 173 -12.84 -12.68 4.70
CA PHE A 173 -12.00 -13.49 3.80
C PHE A 173 -10.84 -14.16 4.51
N LEU A 174 -10.24 -13.48 5.48
CA LEU A 174 -9.00 -13.90 6.11
C LEU A 174 -9.24 -14.56 7.49
N GLY A 175 -10.48 -14.51 7.98
CA GLY A 175 -10.86 -15.01 9.31
C GLY A 175 -11.15 -13.90 10.31
N ASN A 176 -11.74 -14.27 11.45
CA ASN A 176 -12.24 -13.35 12.45
C ASN A 176 -11.25 -13.10 13.60
N THR A 177 -10.14 -13.83 13.62
CA THR A 177 -9.11 -13.77 14.66
C THR A 177 -7.76 -13.34 14.10
N LEU A 178 -6.92 -12.78 14.96
CA LEU A 178 -5.54 -12.47 14.58
C LEU A 178 -4.77 -13.72 14.15
N GLU A 179 -5.07 -14.86 14.77
CA GLU A 179 -4.45 -16.14 14.43
C GLU A 179 -4.78 -16.57 12.99
N GLU A 180 -6.06 -16.55 12.61
CA GLU A 180 -6.51 -16.91 11.25
C GLU A 180 -5.89 -15.97 10.19
N ILE A 181 -5.96 -14.67 10.42
CA ILE A 181 -5.38 -13.66 9.52
C ILE A 181 -3.86 -13.84 9.40
N THR A 182 -3.19 -14.19 10.52
CA THR A 182 -1.75 -14.45 10.50
C THR A 182 -1.42 -15.67 9.65
N ARG A 183 -2.17 -16.77 9.77
CA ARG A 183 -1.99 -17.98 8.93
C ARG A 183 -2.11 -17.67 7.44
N GLU A 184 -3.08 -16.85 7.05
CA GLU A 184 -3.24 -16.43 5.65
C GLU A 184 -2.04 -15.62 5.16
N LYS A 185 -1.55 -14.66 5.96
CA LYS A 185 -0.40 -13.84 5.55
C LYS A 185 0.92 -14.60 5.63
N ALA A 186 1.08 -15.50 6.60
CA ALA A 186 2.23 -16.39 6.72
C ALA A 186 2.41 -17.33 5.51
N GLY A 187 1.38 -17.53 4.70
CA GLY A 187 1.47 -18.35 3.48
C GLY A 187 2.46 -17.85 2.42
N ILE A 188 3.02 -16.64 2.57
CA ILE A 188 4.15 -16.19 1.73
C ILE A 188 5.52 -16.70 2.22
N ILE A 189 5.61 -17.31 3.39
CA ILE A 189 6.83 -17.94 3.89
C ILE A 189 7.08 -19.20 3.09
N LYS A 190 8.22 -19.32 2.41
CA LYS A 190 8.57 -20.43 1.54
C LYS A 190 9.69 -21.25 2.13
N HIS A 191 9.76 -22.51 1.73
CA HIS A 191 10.76 -23.44 2.23
C HIS A 191 12.18 -22.92 2.04
N GLY A 192 12.94 -22.81 3.13
CA GLY A 192 14.32 -22.35 3.14
C GLY A 192 14.53 -20.87 2.79
N VAL A 193 13.46 -20.10 2.60
CA VAL A 193 13.55 -18.67 2.29
C VAL A 193 13.45 -17.84 3.56
N PRO A 194 14.39 -16.92 3.84
CA PRO A 194 14.32 -16.08 5.02
C PRO A 194 13.09 -15.17 5.02
N VAL A 195 12.60 -14.86 6.22
CA VAL A 195 11.50 -13.93 6.42
C VAL A 195 11.85 -12.84 7.43
N VAL A 196 11.58 -11.60 7.09
CA VAL A 196 11.65 -10.45 7.98
C VAL A 196 10.25 -10.01 8.35
N VAL A 197 9.98 -9.95 9.65
CA VAL A 197 8.72 -9.47 10.21
C VAL A 197 8.96 -8.10 10.83
N GLY A 198 8.15 -7.10 10.46
CA GLY A 198 8.27 -5.76 11.02
C GLY A 198 7.88 -5.75 12.50
N ARG A 199 6.62 -6.07 12.78
CA ARG A 199 6.11 -6.15 14.15
C ARG A 199 5.14 -7.32 14.33
N ALA A 200 5.35 -8.10 15.38
CA ALA A 200 4.48 -9.18 15.79
C ALA A 200 4.62 -9.43 17.30
N ASP A 201 3.48 -9.50 18.00
CA ASP A 201 3.39 -9.76 19.42
C ASP A 201 2.40 -10.91 19.69
N GLY A 202 2.53 -11.63 20.82
CA GLY A 202 1.61 -12.68 21.27
C GLY A 202 1.32 -13.75 20.20
N VAL A 203 0.05 -14.09 20.00
CA VAL A 203 -0.38 -15.15 19.07
C VAL A 203 0.10 -14.93 17.63
N VAL A 204 0.22 -13.67 17.19
CA VAL A 204 0.74 -13.35 15.86
C VAL A 204 2.17 -13.85 15.71
N ARG A 205 3.02 -13.59 16.71
CA ARG A 205 4.41 -14.03 16.73
C ARG A 205 4.51 -15.54 16.76
N GLU A 206 3.76 -16.18 17.64
CA GLU A 206 3.74 -17.65 17.79
C GLU A 206 3.39 -18.36 16.47
N VAL A 207 2.37 -17.87 15.78
CA VAL A 207 1.95 -18.43 14.47
C VAL A 207 3.02 -18.25 13.39
N LEU A 208 3.68 -17.06 13.35
CA LEU A 208 4.74 -16.80 12.38
C LEU A 208 5.98 -17.65 12.65
N GLU A 209 6.38 -17.81 13.91
CA GLU A 209 7.51 -18.65 14.32
C GLU A 209 7.23 -20.14 13.98
N ALA A 210 6.01 -20.62 14.27
CA ALA A 210 5.61 -21.98 13.94
C ALA A 210 5.63 -22.24 12.43
N GLU A 211 5.12 -21.29 11.62
CA GLU A 211 5.13 -21.43 10.17
C GLU A 211 6.56 -21.36 9.61
N ALA A 212 7.41 -20.45 10.11
CA ALA A 212 8.81 -20.38 9.70
C ALA A 212 9.55 -21.69 10.02
N GLN A 213 9.33 -22.25 11.21
CA GLN A 213 9.90 -23.55 11.59
C GLN A 213 9.43 -24.66 10.66
N ARG A 214 8.13 -24.73 10.35
CA ARG A 214 7.55 -25.70 9.42
C ARG A 214 8.18 -25.62 8.04
N MET A 215 8.51 -24.39 7.61
CA MET A 215 9.10 -24.09 6.29
C MET A 215 10.63 -24.07 6.30
N TYR A 216 11.29 -24.41 7.42
CA TYR A 216 12.74 -24.32 7.56
C TYR A 216 13.28 -22.93 7.15
N ALA A 217 12.53 -21.89 7.43
CA ALA A 217 12.86 -20.50 7.09
C ALA A 217 13.47 -19.77 8.28
N ASP A 218 14.58 -19.07 8.04
CA ASP A 218 15.12 -18.14 9.03
C ASP A 218 14.16 -16.98 9.23
N ILE A 219 13.67 -16.76 10.46
CA ILE A 219 12.77 -15.66 10.79
C ILE A 219 13.48 -14.61 11.64
N GLY A 220 13.34 -13.35 11.27
CA GLY A 220 13.84 -12.21 12.03
C GLY A 220 12.74 -11.17 12.29
N PHE A 221 12.64 -10.71 13.54
CA PHE A 221 11.70 -9.66 13.91
C PHE A 221 12.44 -8.33 14.02
N ALA A 222 12.06 -7.35 13.22
CA ALA A 222 12.71 -6.04 13.18
C ALA A 222 12.55 -5.28 14.51
N GLN A 223 11.48 -5.55 15.27
CA GLN A 223 11.27 -4.98 16.60
C GLN A 223 12.26 -5.48 17.65
N ASP A 224 12.81 -6.69 17.52
CA ASP A 224 13.72 -7.28 18.51
C ASP A 224 15.16 -6.74 18.37
N LYS A 225 15.55 -6.42 17.14
CA LYS A 225 16.87 -5.86 16.79
C LYS A 225 16.68 -4.64 15.89
N PRO A 226 16.15 -3.54 16.44
CA PRO A 226 15.84 -2.38 15.63
C PRO A 226 17.10 -1.75 15.05
N GLU A 227 17.07 -1.46 13.77
CA GLU A 227 18.08 -0.61 13.11
C GLU A 227 17.87 0.86 13.45
N VAL A 228 16.61 1.30 13.59
CA VAL A 228 16.28 2.67 13.95
C VAL A 228 16.36 2.87 15.45
N ILE A 229 17.27 3.77 15.91
CA ILE A 229 17.48 4.13 17.30
C ILE A 229 16.60 5.31 17.71
N THR A 230 16.62 6.37 16.89
CA THR A 230 15.81 7.58 17.11
C THR A 230 15.22 8.09 15.81
N ALA A 231 14.08 8.76 15.91
CA ALA A 231 13.44 9.42 14.79
C ALA A 231 12.94 10.81 15.21
N LYS A 232 13.10 11.81 14.33
CA LYS A 232 12.59 13.17 14.55
C LYS A 232 12.26 13.86 13.22
N HIS A 233 11.26 14.71 13.21
CA HIS A 233 10.99 15.58 12.08
C HIS A 233 12.01 16.72 12.00
N VAL A 234 12.59 16.94 10.83
CA VAL A 234 13.53 18.02 10.54
C VAL A 234 13.14 18.64 9.20
N GLY A 235 12.46 19.78 9.25
CA GLY A 235 11.80 20.35 8.05
C GLY A 235 10.80 19.34 7.45
N ASP A 236 10.93 19.09 6.17
CA ASP A 236 10.05 18.21 5.41
C ASP A 236 10.59 16.75 5.32
N VAL A 237 11.46 16.33 6.24
CA VAL A 237 11.95 14.94 6.27
C VAL A 237 11.84 14.30 7.66
N LEU A 238 11.71 13.00 7.67
CA LEU A 238 11.84 12.17 8.87
C LEU A 238 13.31 11.75 9.00
N ARG A 239 14.04 12.36 9.93
CA ARG A 239 15.45 12.04 10.20
C ARG A 239 15.56 10.92 11.20
N LEU A 240 16.25 9.86 10.81
CA LEU A 240 16.45 8.66 11.61
C LEU A 240 17.95 8.45 11.91
N THR A 241 18.26 8.19 13.16
CA THR A 241 19.58 7.67 13.56
C THR A 241 19.49 6.15 13.61
N THR A 242 20.41 5.45 12.97
CA THR A 242 20.39 4.00 12.86
C THR A 242 21.65 3.35 13.42
N ASN A 243 21.58 2.05 13.73
CA ASN A 243 22.71 1.27 14.22
C ASN A 243 23.80 1.09 13.14
N SER A 244 23.40 0.61 11.97
CA SER A 244 24.35 0.16 10.93
C SER A 244 24.52 1.15 9.77
N TYR A 245 23.60 2.13 9.62
CA TYR A 245 23.52 2.96 8.43
C TYR A 245 23.78 4.45 8.69
N GLY A 246 24.08 4.82 9.95
CA GLY A 246 24.26 6.22 10.37
C GLY A 246 22.96 7.01 10.33
N THR A 247 23.02 8.27 9.92
CA THR A 247 21.84 9.12 9.80
C THR A 247 21.20 8.96 8.41
N ILE A 248 19.89 8.77 8.38
CA ILE A 248 19.07 8.66 7.16
C ILE A 248 17.98 9.71 7.24
N ASP A 249 17.80 10.47 6.18
CA ASP A 249 16.64 11.34 5.97
C ASP A 249 15.65 10.61 5.05
N CYS A 250 14.45 10.37 5.56
CA CYS A 250 13.37 9.72 4.80
C CYS A 250 12.35 10.77 4.35
N GLU A 251 12.04 10.78 3.06
CA GLU A 251 11.04 11.66 2.46
C GLU A 251 9.62 11.37 2.96
N LEU A 252 9.35 10.13 3.37
CA LEU A 252 8.04 9.74 3.91
C LEU A 252 7.96 10.14 5.39
N THR A 253 7.19 11.18 5.68
CA THR A 253 7.18 11.85 7.00
C THR A 253 6.09 11.38 7.96
N GLY A 254 5.28 10.37 7.63
CA GLY A 254 4.35 9.79 8.59
C GLY A 254 5.09 9.12 9.75
N ASP A 255 4.69 9.36 11.01
CA ASP A 255 5.32 8.73 12.19
C ASP A 255 5.34 7.20 12.10
N TYR A 256 4.31 6.61 11.50
CA TYR A 256 4.22 5.17 11.24
C TYR A 256 5.29 4.65 10.25
N GLN A 257 5.95 5.52 9.52
CA GLN A 257 7.04 5.14 8.62
C GLN A 257 8.30 4.72 9.37
N VAL A 258 8.46 5.09 10.64
CA VAL A 258 9.58 4.63 11.48
C VAL A 258 9.63 3.10 11.53
N GLU A 259 8.49 2.44 11.74
CA GLU A 259 8.41 0.98 11.75
C GLU A 259 8.67 0.39 10.35
N ASN A 260 8.16 1.03 9.29
CA ASN A 260 8.37 0.57 7.92
C ASN A 260 9.84 0.72 7.50
N VAL A 261 10.49 1.86 7.82
CA VAL A 261 11.93 2.07 7.58
C VAL A 261 12.75 1.02 8.34
N ASN A 262 12.42 0.77 9.60
CA ASN A 262 13.09 -0.26 10.40
C ASN A 262 13.01 -1.64 9.73
N THR A 263 11.82 -2.00 9.24
CA THR A 263 11.58 -3.25 8.51
C THR A 263 12.42 -3.32 7.22
N VAL A 264 12.47 -2.23 6.46
CA VAL A 264 13.29 -2.14 5.22
C VAL A 264 14.76 -2.28 5.53
N LEU A 265 15.29 -1.62 6.56
CA LEU A 265 16.71 -1.71 6.94
C LEU A 265 17.08 -3.15 7.37
N CYS A 266 16.21 -3.81 8.15
CA CYS A 266 16.39 -5.22 8.51
C CYS A 266 16.37 -6.13 7.26
N ALA A 267 15.45 -5.88 6.32
CA ALA A 267 15.39 -6.60 5.05
C ALA A 267 16.66 -6.41 4.22
N LEU A 268 17.18 -5.18 4.13
CA LEU A 268 18.45 -4.88 3.45
C LEU A 268 19.64 -5.58 4.08
N ASN A 269 19.66 -5.74 5.42
CA ASN A 269 20.68 -6.53 6.10
C ASN A 269 20.64 -8.01 5.69
N VAL A 270 19.45 -8.58 5.54
CA VAL A 270 19.29 -9.95 5.02
C VAL A 270 19.75 -10.03 3.58
N LEU A 271 19.33 -9.12 2.71
CA LEU A 271 19.69 -9.10 1.28
C LEU A 271 21.21 -9.00 1.05
N ARG A 272 21.97 -8.32 1.92
CA ARG A 272 23.44 -8.31 1.86
C ARG A 272 24.05 -9.72 1.94
N ARG A 273 23.43 -10.62 2.71
CA ARG A 273 23.88 -12.04 2.80
C ARG A 273 23.67 -12.76 1.46
N PHE A 274 22.68 -12.33 0.66
CA PHE A 274 22.41 -12.84 -0.70
C PHE A 274 23.16 -12.07 -1.81
N LYS A 275 24.30 -11.45 -1.45
CA LYS A 275 25.20 -10.75 -2.37
C LYS A 275 24.61 -9.50 -3.05
N TYR A 276 23.56 -8.90 -2.47
CA TYR A 276 23.14 -7.57 -2.91
C TYR A 276 24.18 -6.52 -2.52
N ARG A 277 24.59 -5.74 -3.50
CA ARG A 277 25.55 -4.63 -3.30
C ARG A 277 24.80 -3.38 -2.86
N ILE A 278 24.69 -3.20 -1.56
CA ILE A 278 23.98 -2.06 -0.97
C ILE A 278 25.02 -1.06 -0.48
N LYS A 279 25.20 0.02 -1.23
CA LYS A 279 26.10 1.13 -0.89
C LYS A 279 25.39 2.10 0.05
N MET A 280 26.10 2.61 1.04
CA MET A 280 25.52 3.47 2.09
C MET A 280 24.94 4.77 1.55
N ASP A 281 25.67 5.46 0.68
CA ASP A 281 25.22 6.74 0.11
C ASP A 281 24.03 6.54 -0.82
N ALA A 282 24.03 5.48 -1.64
CA ALA A 282 22.92 5.12 -2.48
C ALA A 282 21.66 4.74 -1.67
N LEU A 283 21.84 4.05 -0.54
CA LEU A 283 20.74 3.75 0.38
C LEU A 283 20.12 5.03 0.96
N ARG A 284 20.95 5.98 1.43
CA ARG A 284 20.48 7.28 1.94
C ARG A 284 19.74 8.06 0.87
N ASP A 285 20.28 8.09 -0.34
CA ASP A 285 19.63 8.70 -1.50
C ASP A 285 18.28 8.05 -1.80
N GLY A 286 18.19 6.73 -1.75
CA GLY A 286 16.93 6.00 -1.93
C GLY A 286 15.84 6.35 -0.91
N PHE A 287 16.18 6.54 0.37
CA PHE A 287 15.22 7.00 1.37
C PHE A 287 14.84 8.47 1.21
N ALA A 288 15.76 9.30 0.75
CA ALA A 288 15.53 10.74 0.54
C ALA A 288 14.63 11.03 -0.68
N HIS A 289 14.52 10.10 -1.65
CA HIS A 289 13.81 10.31 -2.91
C HIS A 289 12.81 9.17 -3.23
N VAL A 290 12.10 8.67 -2.20
CA VAL A 290 11.14 7.55 -2.39
C VAL A 290 10.04 7.91 -3.36
N VAL A 291 9.46 9.10 -3.23
CA VAL A 291 8.35 9.57 -4.09
C VAL A 291 8.84 9.80 -5.51
N GLU A 292 9.98 10.48 -5.67
CA GLU A 292 10.58 10.73 -6.98
C GLU A 292 10.93 9.42 -7.71
N ASN A 293 11.61 8.51 -7.00
CA ASN A 293 12.08 7.25 -7.58
C ASN A 293 10.97 6.24 -7.86
N THR A 294 9.80 6.34 -7.20
CA THR A 294 8.79 5.27 -7.27
C THR A 294 7.37 5.75 -7.52
N GLY A 295 7.11 7.06 -7.42
CA GLY A 295 5.80 7.65 -7.62
C GLY A 295 4.78 7.29 -6.53
N LEU A 296 5.22 7.04 -5.30
CA LEU A 296 4.33 6.79 -4.16
C LEU A 296 3.48 8.01 -3.85
N MET A 297 2.17 7.82 -3.67
CA MET A 297 1.22 8.87 -3.31
C MET A 297 0.38 8.49 -2.08
N GLY A 298 -0.21 9.50 -1.42
CA GLY A 298 -1.22 9.30 -0.39
C GLY A 298 -0.71 8.65 0.91
N ARG A 299 0.51 8.93 1.33
CA ARG A 299 1.11 8.49 2.59
C ARG A 299 1.63 9.69 3.36
N TRP A 300 0.78 10.31 4.17
CA TRP A 300 1.03 11.57 4.86
C TRP A 300 1.56 12.65 3.90
N MET A 301 0.92 12.73 2.74
CA MET A 301 1.35 13.54 1.62
C MET A 301 0.93 14.99 1.79
N LYS A 302 1.89 15.91 1.72
CA LYS A 302 1.65 17.34 1.79
C LYS A 302 1.13 17.86 0.44
N LEU A 303 -0.01 18.56 0.47
CA LEU A 303 -0.66 19.17 -0.69
C LEU A 303 -0.66 20.72 -0.63
N GLY A 304 -0.23 21.32 0.47
CA GLY A 304 -0.17 22.78 0.64
C GLY A 304 0.42 23.15 1.98
N ASP A 305 0.91 24.39 2.11
CA ASP A 305 1.62 24.86 3.28
C ASP A 305 0.81 25.85 4.15
N ASN A 306 -0.01 26.69 3.55
CA ASN A 306 -0.73 27.79 4.24
C ASN A 306 -2.20 27.88 3.75
N PRO A 307 -3.16 27.23 4.42
CA PRO A 307 -3.01 26.29 5.52
C PRO A 307 -2.25 25.03 5.14
N LEU A 308 -1.69 24.32 6.15
CA LEU A 308 -1.09 23.02 5.90
C LEU A 308 -2.17 22.03 5.45
N VAL A 309 -2.03 21.47 4.27
CA VAL A 309 -2.95 20.44 3.75
C VAL A 309 -2.21 19.11 3.63
N ILE A 310 -2.67 18.11 4.36
CA ILE A 310 -2.12 16.74 4.35
C ILE A 310 -3.19 15.78 3.89
N CYS A 311 -2.81 14.81 3.05
CA CYS A 311 -3.67 13.68 2.71
C CYS A 311 -3.02 12.33 3.04
N ASP A 312 -3.86 11.36 3.45
CA ASP A 312 -3.41 10.00 3.78
C ASP A 312 -4.48 8.96 3.46
N SER A 313 -4.05 7.80 3.00
CA SER A 313 -4.91 6.70 2.57
C SER A 313 -5.34 5.74 3.68
N ALA A 314 -5.09 6.06 4.94
CA ALA A 314 -5.57 5.26 6.07
C ALA A 314 -7.11 5.09 5.98
N HIS A 315 -7.57 3.85 6.14
CA HIS A 315 -8.98 3.48 5.95
C HIS A 315 -9.46 2.36 6.88
N ASN A 316 -8.66 2.01 7.88
CA ASN A 316 -9.00 1.04 8.92
C ASN A 316 -8.62 1.58 10.31
N VAL A 317 -9.18 1.00 11.38
CA VAL A 317 -8.98 1.46 12.76
C VAL A 317 -7.49 1.54 13.14
N PRO A 318 -6.64 0.52 12.89
CA PRO A 318 -5.21 0.63 13.20
C PRO A 318 -4.49 1.75 12.43
N GLY A 319 -4.79 1.95 11.15
CA GLY A 319 -4.24 3.04 10.32
C GLY A 319 -4.68 4.40 10.82
N PHE A 320 -5.98 4.56 11.11
CA PHE A 320 -6.51 5.81 11.66
C PHE A 320 -5.92 6.19 13.02
N LYS A 321 -5.66 5.21 13.88
CA LYS A 321 -5.00 5.45 15.17
C LYS A 321 -3.65 6.17 15.00
N GLN A 322 -2.86 5.77 14.02
CA GLN A 322 -1.57 6.40 13.73
C GLN A 322 -1.74 7.81 13.15
N VAL A 323 -2.64 7.95 12.18
CA VAL A 323 -2.93 9.24 11.55
C VAL A 323 -3.46 10.26 12.56
N ILE A 324 -4.45 9.91 13.37
CA ILE A 324 -5.03 10.82 14.37
C ILE A 324 -4.01 11.23 15.41
N ARG A 325 -3.14 10.29 15.84
CA ARG A 325 -2.01 10.64 16.70
C ARG A 325 -1.14 11.71 16.05
N GLN A 326 -0.76 11.53 14.79
CA GLN A 326 0.09 12.47 14.08
C GLN A 326 -0.61 13.82 13.82
N VAL A 327 -1.89 13.82 13.47
CA VAL A 327 -2.71 15.04 13.34
C VAL A 327 -2.68 15.85 14.64
N LYS A 328 -2.87 15.21 15.80
CA LYS A 328 -2.82 15.88 17.11
C LYS A 328 -1.44 16.44 17.45
N LEU A 329 -0.37 15.85 16.94
CA LEU A 329 1.01 16.32 17.17
C LEU A 329 1.40 17.53 16.32
N GLN A 330 0.63 17.90 15.28
CA GLN A 330 0.97 19.01 14.38
C GLN A 330 0.92 20.42 15.03
N ARG A 331 0.45 20.55 16.28
CA ARG A 331 0.40 21.82 17.05
C ARG A 331 -0.15 23.00 16.25
N ARG A 332 -1.22 22.76 15.49
CA ARG A 332 -1.91 23.79 14.69
C ARG A 332 -3.04 24.45 15.48
N LYS A 333 -3.46 25.66 15.05
CA LYS A 333 -4.47 26.45 15.75
C LYS A 333 -5.84 25.77 15.74
N LYS A 334 -6.24 25.26 14.58
CA LYS A 334 -7.46 24.46 14.38
C LYS A 334 -7.18 23.30 13.43
N ILE A 335 -8.01 22.27 13.53
CA ILE A 335 -7.96 21.10 12.69
C ILE A 335 -9.26 21.01 11.89
N HIS A 336 -9.12 20.84 10.58
CA HIS A 336 -10.21 20.61 9.64
C HIS A 336 -10.05 19.21 9.07
N MET A 337 -11.07 18.35 9.26
CA MET A 337 -11.04 16.94 8.84
C MET A 337 -11.98 16.73 7.66
N VAL A 338 -11.44 16.58 6.45
CA VAL A 338 -12.20 16.20 5.25
C VAL A 338 -12.17 14.69 5.10
N LEU A 339 -13.30 14.02 5.33
CA LEU A 339 -13.34 12.57 5.50
C LEU A 339 -14.47 11.93 4.70
N GLY A 340 -14.13 10.84 4.00
CA GLY A 340 -15.13 9.96 3.40
C GLY A 340 -14.74 8.50 3.55
N PHE A 341 -15.73 7.62 3.70
CA PHE A 341 -15.52 6.24 4.12
C PHE A 341 -16.15 5.25 3.14
N MET A 342 -15.69 4.01 3.21
CA MET A 342 -16.35 2.89 2.56
C MET A 342 -17.36 2.26 3.52
N ALA A 343 -18.49 1.79 3.00
CA ALA A 343 -19.60 1.28 3.81
C ALA A 343 -19.27 -0.02 4.57
N ASP A 344 -18.26 -0.76 4.10
CA ASP A 344 -17.80 -2.03 4.68
C ASP A 344 -16.76 -1.86 5.81
N LYS A 345 -16.44 -0.61 6.20
CA LYS A 345 -15.44 -0.32 7.23
C LYS A 345 -16.08 0.00 8.59
N ASP A 346 -15.31 -0.24 9.66
CA ASP A 346 -15.70 0.15 11.03
C ASP A 346 -15.51 1.67 11.21
N VAL A 347 -16.46 2.43 10.68
CA VAL A 347 -16.45 3.90 10.74
C VAL A 347 -16.68 4.40 12.16
N ALA A 348 -17.52 3.74 12.94
CA ALA A 348 -17.79 4.11 14.33
C ALA A 348 -16.52 4.00 15.18
N GLY A 349 -15.80 2.89 15.11
CA GLY A 349 -14.54 2.71 15.82
C GLY A 349 -13.46 3.70 15.39
N MET A 350 -13.46 4.15 14.13
CA MET A 350 -12.56 5.23 13.69
C MET A 350 -12.96 6.58 14.30
N MET A 351 -14.24 6.89 14.38
CA MET A 351 -14.75 8.18 14.91
C MET A 351 -14.49 8.38 16.40
N GLU A 352 -14.41 7.31 17.19
CA GLU A 352 -14.07 7.39 18.63
C GLU A 352 -12.70 8.04 18.88
N MET A 353 -11.79 8.03 17.90
CA MET A 353 -10.45 8.56 18.02
C MET A 353 -10.33 10.03 17.61
N PHE A 354 -11.39 10.62 17.03
CA PHE A 354 -11.34 11.95 16.42
C PHE A 354 -11.11 13.06 17.46
N PRO A 355 -10.39 14.14 17.11
CA PRO A 355 -10.28 15.31 17.95
C PRO A 355 -11.64 16.05 18.01
N LEU A 356 -12.24 16.13 19.20
CA LEU A 356 -13.61 16.66 19.37
C LEU A 356 -13.71 18.18 19.07
N ASP A 357 -12.62 18.88 19.08
CA ASP A 357 -12.49 20.31 18.78
C ASP A 357 -12.26 20.62 17.30
N ALA A 358 -12.11 19.59 16.46
CA ALA A 358 -11.95 19.76 15.01
C ALA A 358 -13.28 20.11 14.32
N LYS A 359 -13.15 20.68 13.10
CA LYS A 359 -14.28 20.81 12.16
C LYS A 359 -14.25 19.65 11.15
N PHE A 360 -15.43 19.08 10.92
CA PHE A 360 -15.56 17.89 10.06
C PHE A 360 -16.37 18.22 8.80
N TYR A 361 -15.81 17.82 7.66
CA TYR A 361 -16.37 17.96 6.32
C TYR A 361 -16.51 16.55 5.74
N PHE A 362 -17.66 15.92 5.97
CA PHE A 362 -17.91 14.57 5.47
C PHE A 362 -18.21 14.59 3.98
N THR A 363 -17.62 13.66 3.26
CA THR A 363 -17.78 13.50 1.82
C THR A 363 -17.97 12.04 1.44
N GLN A 364 -18.19 11.78 0.18
CA GLN A 364 -18.31 10.43 -0.40
C GLN A 364 -17.53 10.34 -1.69
N ALA A 365 -17.05 9.15 -2.05
CA ALA A 365 -16.51 8.88 -3.38
C ALA A 365 -17.62 8.43 -4.33
N GLY A 366 -17.43 8.62 -5.63
CA GLY A 366 -18.38 8.27 -6.70
C GLY A 366 -18.50 6.77 -6.99
N THR A 367 -18.38 5.92 -5.96
CA THR A 367 -18.53 4.46 -6.07
C THR A 367 -19.71 3.96 -5.25
N SER A 368 -20.40 2.92 -5.74
CA SER A 368 -21.54 2.30 -5.05
C SER A 368 -21.21 1.72 -3.67
N ARG A 369 -19.92 1.47 -3.40
CA ARG A 369 -19.42 0.97 -2.11
C ARG A 369 -19.15 2.08 -1.08
N SER A 370 -19.26 3.34 -1.46
CA SER A 370 -19.05 4.46 -0.55
C SER A 370 -20.18 4.57 0.46
N MET A 371 -19.82 4.87 1.71
CA MET A 371 -20.76 5.43 2.68
C MET A 371 -21.15 6.83 2.21
N THR A 372 -22.44 7.15 2.20
CA THR A 372 -22.89 8.50 1.85
C THR A 372 -22.42 9.51 2.87
N ALA A 373 -22.11 10.74 2.43
CA ALA A 373 -21.70 11.83 3.31
C ALA A 373 -22.75 12.09 4.43
N LYS A 374 -24.02 11.98 4.09
CA LYS A 374 -25.13 12.08 5.05
C LYS A 374 -25.05 11.00 6.13
N LYS A 375 -24.81 9.74 5.74
CA LYS A 375 -24.70 8.63 6.69
C LYS A 375 -23.47 8.78 7.59
N ALA A 376 -22.34 9.23 7.07
CA ALA A 376 -21.14 9.54 7.85
C ALA A 376 -21.41 10.64 8.88
N LEU A 377 -22.13 11.70 8.49
CA LEU A 377 -22.56 12.78 9.39
C LEU A 377 -23.49 12.27 10.49
N GLU A 378 -24.48 11.43 10.16
CA GLU A 378 -25.38 10.81 11.14
C GLU A 378 -24.60 9.97 12.16
N THR A 379 -23.66 9.13 11.69
CA THR A 379 -22.81 8.31 12.56
C THR A 379 -21.93 9.18 13.47
N ALA A 380 -21.36 10.27 12.95
CA ALA A 380 -20.59 11.23 13.73
C ALA A 380 -21.43 11.92 14.81
N THR A 381 -22.65 12.31 14.47
CA THR A 381 -23.58 12.93 15.42
C THR A 381 -23.93 11.95 16.55
N GLN A 382 -24.17 10.69 16.23
CA GLN A 382 -24.41 9.63 17.23
C GLN A 382 -23.20 9.41 18.15
N ALA A 383 -21.99 9.56 17.61
CA ALA A 383 -20.72 9.51 18.36
C ALA A 383 -20.43 10.82 19.16
N GLY A 384 -21.33 11.79 19.16
CA GLY A 384 -21.19 13.04 19.90
C GLY A 384 -20.27 14.07 19.24
N ILE A 385 -19.86 13.87 17.99
CA ILE A 385 -19.02 14.80 17.24
C ILE A 385 -19.86 15.99 16.80
N LYS A 386 -19.38 17.19 17.13
CA LYS A 386 -20.00 18.49 16.76
C LYS A 386 -19.24 19.11 15.58
N ASN A 387 -19.76 20.25 15.08
CA ASN A 387 -19.16 21.00 13.97
C ASN A 387 -18.97 20.16 12.69
N THR A 388 -20.03 19.49 12.28
CA THR A 388 -20.05 18.56 11.14
C THR A 388 -20.85 19.14 9.97
N GLN A 389 -20.38 18.94 8.75
CA GLN A 389 -21.07 19.27 7.50
C GLN A 389 -20.88 18.14 6.48
N ALA A 390 -21.83 17.99 5.55
CA ALA A 390 -21.78 16.96 4.52
C ALA A 390 -21.72 17.62 3.12
N TYR A 391 -20.94 17.01 2.22
CA TYR A 391 -20.68 17.49 0.86
C TYR A 391 -20.75 16.32 -0.13
N ASP A 392 -21.20 16.61 -1.35
CA ASP A 392 -21.42 15.58 -2.37
C ASP A 392 -20.13 14.95 -2.90
N ASN A 393 -19.03 15.68 -2.86
CA ASN A 393 -17.72 15.20 -3.31
C ASN A 393 -16.57 15.83 -2.53
N VAL A 394 -15.38 15.25 -2.66
CA VAL A 394 -14.18 15.66 -1.91
C VAL A 394 -13.68 17.07 -2.29
N VAL A 395 -13.88 17.49 -3.53
CA VAL A 395 -13.43 18.81 -4.00
C VAL A 395 -14.21 19.89 -3.28
N MET A 396 -15.55 19.79 -3.25
CA MET A 396 -16.40 20.74 -2.53
C MET A 396 -16.11 20.76 -1.01
N ALA A 397 -15.86 19.58 -0.43
CA ALA A 397 -15.52 19.47 0.99
C ALA A 397 -14.18 20.16 1.30
N LEU A 398 -13.16 19.96 0.44
CA LEU A 398 -11.85 20.61 0.60
C LEU A 398 -11.93 22.11 0.39
N GLU A 399 -12.68 22.60 -0.59
CA GLU A 399 -12.89 24.03 -0.83
C GLU A 399 -13.58 24.70 0.36
N ALA A 400 -14.61 24.07 0.94
CA ALA A 400 -15.26 24.57 2.15
C ALA A 400 -14.31 24.57 3.36
N ALA A 401 -13.48 23.54 3.50
CA ALA A 401 -12.46 23.50 4.55
C ALA A 401 -11.41 24.62 4.37
N ARG A 402 -10.93 24.87 3.15
CA ARG A 402 -10.00 25.95 2.81
C ARG A 402 -10.59 27.33 3.08
N ALA A 403 -11.85 27.55 2.70
CA ALA A 403 -12.54 28.81 2.95
C ALA A 403 -12.74 29.11 4.45
N ALA A 404 -12.79 28.08 5.29
CA ALA A 404 -12.98 28.20 6.74
C ALA A 404 -11.68 28.17 7.55
N ALA A 405 -10.55 27.87 6.93
CA ALA A 405 -9.26 27.69 7.59
C ALA A 405 -8.43 28.99 7.57
N ASP A 406 -7.72 29.26 8.64
CA ASP A 406 -6.66 30.25 8.72
C ASP A 406 -5.31 29.64 8.24
N GLU A 407 -4.32 30.47 7.90
CA GLU A 407 -2.98 30.01 7.45
C GLU A 407 -2.27 29.09 8.45
N LYS A 408 -2.58 29.21 9.74
CA LYS A 408 -1.98 28.39 10.82
C LYS A 408 -2.77 27.12 11.14
N ASP A 409 -3.81 26.84 10.39
CA ASP A 409 -4.63 25.64 10.58
C ASP A 409 -4.06 24.43 9.85
N LEU A 410 -4.58 23.26 10.17
CA LEU A 410 -4.34 22.00 9.47
C LEU A 410 -5.61 21.54 8.77
N ILE A 411 -5.54 21.23 7.50
CA ILE A 411 -6.58 20.48 6.79
C ILE A 411 -6.04 19.06 6.54
N TYR A 412 -6.70 18.08 7.10
CA TYR A 412 -6.43 16.66 6.81
C TYR A 412 -7.50 16.10 5.88
N VAL A 413 -7.08 15.38 4.83
CA VAL A 413 -7.98 14.71 3.87
C VAL A 413 -7.72 13.22 3.87
N GLY A 414 -8.77 12.40 4.06
CA GLY A 414 -8.59 10.95 4.08
C GLY A 414 -9.86 10.14 4.33
N GLY A 415 -9.69 8.95 4.92
CA GLY A 415 -10.77 8.03 5.29
C GLY A 415 -11.01 6.94 4.25
N SER A 416 -10.66 7.17 2.99
CA SER A 416 -10.79 6.20 1.92
C SER A 416 -9.78 6.49 0.81
N MET A 417 -9.21 5.43 0.24
CA MET A 417 -8.38 5.55 -0.96
C MET A 417 -9.14 6.11 -2.16
N TYR A 418 -10.43 5.83 -2.26
CA TYR A 418 -11.27 6.34 -3.36
C TYR A 418 -11.50 7.87 -3.27
N VAL A 419 -11.72 8.38 -2.05
CA VAL A 419 -11.80 9.82 -1.81
C VAL A 419 -10.47 10.50 -2.18
N LEU A 420 -9.36 9.86 -1.79
CA LEU A 420 -8.03 10.35 -2.14
C LEU A 420 -7.78 10.33 -3.65
N ALA A 421 -8.18 9.27 -4.32
CA ALA A 421 -8.07 9.11 -5.77
C ALA A 421 -8.76 10.26 -6.52
N GLU A 422 -10.00 10.57 -6.14
CA GLU A 422 -10.77 11.67 -6.74
C GLU A 422 -10.11 13.04 -6.46
N LEU A 423 -9.63 13.24 -5.24
CA LEU A 423 -8.90 14.46 -4.89
C LEU A 423 -7.63 14.62 -5.73
N LEU A 424 -6.77 13.60 -5.75
CA LEU A 424 -5.51 13.68 -6.47
C LEU A 424 -5.73 13.86 -7.99
N LYS A 425 -6.74 13.18 -8.55
CA LYS A 425 -7.14 13.38 -9.94
C LYS A 425 -7.59 14.82 -10.21
N SER A 426 -8.38 15.41 -9.33
CA SER A 426 -8.83 16.81 -9.47
C SER A 426 -7.68 17.83 -9.39
N LEU A 427 -6.58 17.45 -8.73
CA LEU A 427 -5.35 18.24 -8.62
C LEU A 427 -4.34 17.96 -9.76
N GLY A 428 -4.72 17.16 -10.77
CA GLY A 428 -3.89 16.86 -11.94
C GLY A 428 -2.81 15.79 -11.72
N TYR A 429 -2.93 15.00 -10.65
CA TYR A 429 -2.06 13.83 -10.48
C TYR A 429 -2.52 12.70 -11.41
N GLY A 430 -1.59 11.92 -11.96
CA GLY A 430 -1.85 10.76 -12.83
C GLY A 430 -1.72 11.01 -14.33
N ASP A 431 -1.85 12.24 -14.83
CA ASP A 431 -1.85 12.54 -16.28
C ASP A 431 -0.45 12.75 -16.91
N LYS A 432 0.63 12.70 -16.12
CA LYS A 432 1.96 13.21 -16.54
C LYS A 432 2.97 12.19 -17.05
N GLN A 433 2.60 10.91 -17.23
CA GLN A 433 3.56 9.88 -17.68
C GLN A 433 2.98 9.03 -18.83
N ASP A 434 3.14 9.47 -20.05
CA ASP A 434 3.14 8.61 -21.24
C ASP A 434 4.56 8.39 -21.72
#